data_ac509ca4dd6ff2270523cac03c187d51
#
_entry.id   ac509ca4dd6ff2270523cac03c187d51
#
_cell.length_a   1.000
_cell.length_b   1.000
_cell.length_c   1.000
_cell.angle_alpha   90.00
_cell.angle_beta   90.00
_cell.angle_gamma   90.00
#
_symmetry.space_group_name_H-M   'P 1'
#
loop_
_entity.id
_entity.type
_entity.pdbx_description
1 polymer ?
#
loop_
_entity_poly.entity_id
_entity_poly.type
_entity_poly.pdbx_seq_one_letter_code
_entity_poly.pdbx_strand_id
1 'polypeptide(L)'
;EFTHRVQIINETLPAMRQLKKEGKVSFVGITGYPLHLLKDVAEKAELDTILTYCRYNLMDTSMDEVLTPLVREKDIGLINASPLHMRVLSERGAPAWHPAPKRVLEAAREAAQHCRNKGSDISELAMQFALAHEYVSTTLVGMSKVRHVVRNLEILEVPLKRELLEEVLNIIKPVANICWQEGIPKNFEPGAAPQQS
;
A
#
# COMPACT_ATOMS: atom_id res chain seq x y z
N GLU A 1 -3.28 -17.96 -8.96
CA GLU A 1 -1.94 -18.29 -9.34
C GLU A 1 -1.34 -17.04 -9.90
N PHE A 2 -0.27 -16.56 -9.31
CA PHE A 2 0.71 -16.11 -10.24
C PHE A 2 0.71 -17.22 -11.27
N THR A 3 0.18 -16.97 -12.47
CA THR A 3 -0.02 -18.01 -13.48
C THR A 3 1.28 -18.76 -13.73
N HIS A 4 2.38 -18.19 -13.24
CA HIS A 4 3.74 -18.67 -13.35
C HIS A 4 4.48 -18.68 -11.99
N ARG A 5 3.78 -18.87 -10.84
CA ARG A 5 4.44 -18.87 -9.52
C ARG A 5 5.61 -19.84 -9.44
N VAL A 6 5.44 -21.05 -9.95
CA VAL A 6 6.51 -22.05 -10.01
C VAL A 6 7.66 -21.54 -10.88
N GLN A 7 7.35 -20.92 -12.01
CA GLN A 7 8.35 -20.32 -12.90
C GLN A 7 9.07 -19.13 -12.23
N ILE A 8 8.34 -18.28 -11.50
CA ILE A 8 8.94 -17.17 -10.76
C ILE A 8 9.96 -17.69 -9.75
N ILE A 9 9.60 -18.70 -8.96
CA ILE A 9 10.47 -19.25 -7.92
C ILE A 9 11.65 -20.02 -8.50
N ASN A 10 11.43 -20.86 -9.51
CA ASN A 10 12.42 -21.82 -10.00
C ASN A 10 13.26 -21.31 -11.17
N GLU A 11 12.82 -20.28 -11.90
CA GLU A 11 13.51 -19.77 -13.08
C GLU A 11 13.80 -18.27 -12.96
N THR A 12 12.77 -17.42 -12.74
CA THR A 12 12.92 -15.96 -12.79
C THR A 12 13.82 -15.44 -11.66
N LEU A 13 13.53 -15.81 -10.42
CA LEU A 13 14.32 -15.36 -9.27
C LEU A 13 15.75 -15.88 -9.29
N PRO A 14 16.06 -17.16 -9.63
CA PRO A 14 17.42 -17.60 -9.85
C PRO A 14 18.17 -16.79 -10.93
N ALA A 15 17.52 -16.49 -12.07
CA ALA A 15 18.11 -15.64 -13.11
C ALA A 15 18.40 -14.22 -12.61
N MET A 16 17.47 -13.60 -11.87
CA MET A 16 17.68 -12.28 -11.26
C MET A 16 18.83 -12.28 -10.24
N ARG A 17 18.95 -13.34 -9.44
CA ARG A 17 20.08 -13.50 -8.50
C ARG A 17 21.41 -13.64 -9.24
N GLN A 18 21.43 -14.28 -10.41
CA GLN A 18 22.63 -14.34 -11.25
C GLN A 18 23.05 -12.93 -11.70
N LEU A 19 22.10 -12.07 -12.10
CA LEU A 19 22.38 -10.67 -12.43
C LEU A 19 22.94 -9.90 -11.23
N LYS A 20 22.43 -10.18 -10.02
CA LYS A 20 22.99 -9.61 -8.77
C LYS A 20 24.43 -10.05 -8.53
N LYS A 21 24.75 -11.35 -8.70
CA LYS A 21 26.11 -11.87 -8.58
C LYS A 21 27.08 -11.27 -9.61
N GLU A 22 26.58 -10.96 -10.81
CA GLU A 22 27.34 -10.28 -11.86
C GLU A 22 27.50 -8.77 -11.66
N GLY A 23 26.94 -8.21 -10.56
CA GLY A 23 27.00 -6.79 -10.22
C GLY A 23 26.12 -5.90 -11.12
N LYS A 24 25.22 -6.48 -11.91
CA LYS A 24 24.31 -5.74 -12.82
C LYS A 24 23.14 -5.09 -12.09
N VAL A 25 22.73 -5.66 -10.95
CA VAL A 25 21.72 -5.12 -10.04
C VAL A 25 22.19 -5.29 -8.60
N SER A 26 21.79 -4.36 -7.72
CA SER A 26 22.14 -4.41 -6.29
C SER A 26 21.12 -5.19 -5.48
N PHE A 27 19.85 -5.10 -5.83
CA PHE A 27 18.75 -5.72 -5.10
C PHE A 27 17.78 -6.42 -6.05
N VAL A 28 17.14 -7.49 -5.55
CA VAL A 28 16.12 -8.26 -6.25
C VAL A 28 14.87 -8.32 -5.38
N GLY A 29 13.72 -7.98 -5.94
CA GLY A 29 12.47 -7.96 -5.20
C GLY A 29 11.26 -8.35 -6.05
N ILE A 30 10.10 -8.37 -5.39
CA ILE A 30 8.81 -8.63 -6.03
C ILE A 30 7.83 -7.50 -5.74
N THR A 31 6.85 -7.35 -6.63
CA THR A 31 5.77 -6.38 -6.50
C THR A 31 4.43 -7.06 -6.72
N GLY A 32 3.43 -6.72 -5.91
CA GLY A 32 2.07 -7.22 -6.11
C GLY A 32 1.04 -6.59 -5.18
N TYR A 33 -0.24 -6.82 -5.51
CA TYR A 33 -1.36 -6.41 -4.70
C TYR A 33 -1.82 -7.51 -3.73
N PRO A 34 -2.00 -8.79 -4.16
CA PRO A 34 -2.42 -9.87 -3.28
C PRO A 34 -1.31 -10.24 -2.29
N LEU A 35 -1.53 -9.94 -1.00
CA LEU A 35 -0.53 -10.13 0.06
C LEU A 35 -0.17 -11.61 0.28
N HIS A 36 -1.16 -12.51 0.20
CA HIS A 36 -0.94 -13.95 0.37
C HIS A 36 0.04 -14.52 -0.66
N LEU A 37 0.03 -13.98 -1.89
CA LEU A 37 0.96 -14.41 -2.94
C LEU A 37 2.37 -13.85 -2.74
N LEU A 38 2.48 -12.59 -2.30
CA LEU A 38 3.77 -11.99 -1.95
C LEU A 38 4.43 -12.77 -0.80
N LYS A 39 3.63 -13.10 0.24
CA LYS A 39 4.08 -13.91 1.37
C LYS A 39 4.56 -15.29 0.92
N ASP A 40 3.76 -16.00 0.12
CA ASP A 40 4.10 -17.35 -0.36
C ASP A 40 5.42 -17.38 -1.17
N VAL A 41 5.66 -16.38 -2.01
CA VAL A 41 6.93 -16.27 -2.74
C VAL A 41 8.09 -15.95 -1.80
N ALA A 42 7.90 -15.03 -0.85
CA ALA A 42 8.94 -14.62 0.08
C ALA A 42 9.29 -15.70 1.11
N GLU A 43 8.37 -16.61 1.44
CA GLU A 43 8.66 -17.78 2.26
C GLU A 43 9.54 -18.80 1.54
N LYS A 44 9.43 -18.90 0.21
CA LYS A 44 10.09 -19.92 -0.63
C LYS A 44 11.32 -19.42 -1.37
N ALA A 45 11.56 -18.13 -1.38
CA ALA A 45 12.66 -17.54 -2.13
C ALA A 45 13.32 -16.41 -1.34
N GLU A 46 14.62 -16.22 -1.55
CA GLU A 46 15.35 -15.07 -1.01
C GLU A 46 15.02 -13.82 -1.84
N LEU A 47 14.62 -12.77 -1.15
CA LEU A 47 14.30 -11.47 -1.71
C LEU A 47 14.99 -10.38 -0.90
N ASP A 48 15.43 -9.32 -1.56
CA ASP A 48 15.93 -8.14 -0.90
C ASP A 48 14.79 -7.15 -0.56
N THR A 49 13.75 -7.11 -1.41
CA THR A 49 12.64 -6.17 -1.21
C THR A 49 11.28 -6.76 -1.61
N ILE A 50 10.22 -6.29 -0.95
CA ILE A 50 8.83 -6.53 -1.34
C ILE A 50 8.13 -5.18 -1.45
N LEU A 51 7.45 -4.94 -2.58
CA LEU A 51 6.58 -3.78 -2.76
C LEU A 51 5.13 -4.23 -2.82
N THR A 52 4.28 -3.58 -2.01
CA THR A 52 2.83 -3.68 -2.16
C THR A 52 2.20 -2.30 -2.22
N TYR A 53 0.99 -2.20 -2.78
CA TYR A 53 0.28 -0.93 -2.93
C TYR A 53 -1.14 -1.00 -2.41
N CYS A 54 -1.65 0.10 -1.88
CA CYS A 54 -2.98 0.22 -1.28
C CYS A 54 -3.24 -0.72 -0.09
N ARG A 55 -2.22 -1.33 0.52
CA ARG A 55 -2.33 -2.31 1.61
C ARG A 55 -1.81 -1.79 2.95
N TYR A 56 -1.27 -0.54 2.96
CA TYR A 56 -0.97 0.19 4.18
C TYR A 56 -1.23 1.70 3.99
N ASN A 57 -2.37 2.13 4.45
CA ASN A 57 -2.87 3.51 4.46
C ASN A 57 -4.07 3.59 5.42
N LEU A 58 -4.74 4.75 5.54
CA LEU A 58 -5.89 4.91 6.46
C LEU A 58 -7.05 3.96 6.18
N MET A 59 -7.22 3.47 4.94
CA MET A 59 -8.32 2.57 4.56
C MET A 59 -7.98 1.10 4.77
N ASP A 60 -6.70 0.73 4.68
CA ASP A 60 -6.26 -0.67 4.69
C ASP A 60 -4.88 -0.77 5.36
N THR A 61 -4.77 -1.58 6.39
CA THR A 61 -3.53 -1.88 7.14
C THR A 61 -3.18 -3.37 7.10
N SER A 62 -3.80 -4.14 6.22
CA SER A 62 -3.61 -5.59 6.14
C SER A 62 -2.18 -6.04 5.82
N MET A 63 -1.35 -5.15 5.26
CA MET A 63 0.09 -5.38 5.10
C MET A 63 0.76 -5.72 6.43
N ASP A 64 0.35 -5.09 7.54
CA ASP A 64 0.92 -5.31 8.86
C ASP A 64 0.70 -6.72 9.38
N GLU A 65 -0.46 -7.29 9.12
CA GLU A 65 -0.80 -8.65 9.56
C GLU A 65 -0.07 -9.70 8.73
N VAL A 66 0.14 -9.44 7.44
CA VAL A 66 0.59 -10.46 6.49
C VAL A 66 2.08 -10.37 6.18
N LEU A 67 2.61 -9.18 5.88
CA LEU A 67 3.99 -9.01 5.43
C LEU A 67 4.94 -8.52 6.51
N THR A 68 4.51 -7.61 7.39
CA THR A 68 5.41 -7.01 8.39
C THR A 68 6.12 -8.04 9.28
N PRO A 69 5.45 -9.11 9.81
CA PRO A 69 6.16 -10.13 10.57
C PRO A 69 7.23 -10.86 9.76
N LEU A 70 6.91 -11.20 8.50
CA LEU A 70 7.81 -11.94 7.61
C LEU A 70 9.03 -11.11 7.21
N VAL A 71 8.84 -9.83 6.86
CA VAL A 71 9.95 -8.97 6.44
C VAL A 71 10.92 -8.66 7.59
N ARG A 72 10.39 -8.59 8.82
CA ARG A 72 11.22 -8.46 10.03
C ARG A 72 12.07 -9.70 10.29
N GLU A 73 11.46 -10.87 10.18
CA GLU A 73 12.14 -12.16 10.39
C GLU A 73 13.26 -12.39 9.37
N LYS A 74 13.00 -12.02 8.10
CA LYS A 74 13.91 -12.31 6.98
C LYS A 74 14.80 -11.14 6.56
N ASP A 75 14.74 -10.00 7.25
CA ASP A 75 15.48 -8.78 6.91
C ASP A 75 15.23 -8.31 5.46
N ILE A 76 13.97 -8.30 5.04
CA ILE A 76 13.53 -7.88 3.70
C ILE A 76 13.07 -6.43 3.75
N GLY A 77 13.55 -5.58 2.83
CA GLY A 77 13.08 -4.20 2.70
C GLY A 77 11.62 -4.14 2.26
N LEU A 78 10.74 -3.51 3.06
CA LEU A 78 9.33 -3.35 2.75
C LEU A 78 9.07 -1.98 2.12
N ILE A 79 8.46 -1.99 0.94
CA ILE A 79 8.12 -0.78 0.18
C ILE A 79 6.60 -0.65 0.15
N ASN A 80 6.08 0.43 0.75
CA ASN A 80 4.67 0.78 0.72
C ASN A 80 4.39 1.73 -0.46
N ALA A 81 3.41 1.43 -1.29
CA ALA A 81 3.00 2.31 -2.37
C ALA A 81 1.51 2.70 -2.27
N SER A 82 1.16 3.82 -2.90
CA SER A 82 -0.19 4.38 -2.90
C SER A 82 -0.73 4.71 -1.50
N PRO A 83 -0.02 5.50 -0.68
CA PRO A 83 -0.47 5.89 0.66
C PRO A 83 -1.78 6.68 0.65
N LEU A 84 -2.14 7.28 -0.49
CA LEU A 84 -3.41 7.97 -0.71
C LEU A 84 -4.51 7.07 -1.30
N HIS A 85 -4.34 5.75 -1.23
CA HIS A 85 -5.30 4.76 -1.72
C HIS A 85 -5.77 5.05 -3.14
N MET A 86 -4.83 5.22 -4.09
CA MET A 86 -5.09 5.62 -5.48
C MET A 86 -5.96 6.88 -5.60
N ARG A 87 -5.65 7.91 -4.81
CA ARG A 87 -6.31 9.22 -4.74
C ARG A 87 -7.61 9.28 -3.93
N VAL A 88 -8.11 8.18 -3.41
CA VAL A 88 -9.31 8.15 -2.57
C VAL A 88 -9.16 9.07 -1.36
N LEU A 89 -7.99 9.04 -0.71
CA LEU A 89 -7.63 9.88 0.43
C LEU A 89 -7.07 11.23 -0.05
N SER A 90 -7.89 11.99 -0.77
CA SER A 90 -7.56 13.34 -1.22
C SER A 90 -8.83 14.19 -1.36
N GLU A 91 -8.68 15.52 -1.38
CA GLU A 91 -9.81 16.43 -1.59
C GLU A 91 -10.59 16.19 -2.89
N ARG A 92 -9.89 15.73 -3.93
CA ARG A 92 -10.53 15.40 -5.22
C ARG A 92 -11.33 14.11 -5.18
N GLY A 93 -11.09 13.27 -4.17
CA GLY A 93 -11.70 11.96 -4.03
C GLY A 93 -11.27 10.97 -5.13
N ALA A 94 -11.92 9.82 -5.13
CA ALA A 94 -11.66 8.73 -6.04
C ALA A 94 -11.88 9.11 -7.52
N PRO A 95 -11.04 8.65 -8.44
CA PRO A 95 -11.35 8.73 -9.87
C PRO A 95 -12.52 7.81 -10.24
N ALA A 96 -13.22 8.09 -11.34
CA ALA A 96 -14.37 7.31 -11.77
C ALA A 96 -14.09 5.82 -12.02
N TRP A 97 -12.84 5.49 -12.39
CA TRP A 97 -12.39 4.12 -12.65
C TRP A 97 -11.92 3.37 -11.38
N HIS A 98 -12.03 3.98 -10.19
CA HIS A 98 -11.48 3.36 -8.98
C HIS A 98 -12.19 2.04 -8.63
N PRO A 99 -11.48 0.93 -8.43
CA PRO A 99 -12.09 -0.40 -8.28
C PRO A 99 -12.72 -0.68 -6.92
N ALA A 100 -12.46 0.15 -5.91
CA ALA A 100 -12.98 -0.07 -4.57
C ALA A 100 -14.52 0.01 -4.50
N PRO A 101 -15.16 -0.80 -3.65
CA PRO A 101 -16.60 -0.76 -3.45
C PRO A 101 -17.11 0.62 -3.03
N LYS A 102 -18.34 0.96 -3.45
CA LYS A 102 -18.97 2.27 -3.20
C LYS A 102 -18.93 2.68 -1.72
N ARG A 103 -19.20 1.74 -0.80
CA ARG A 103 -19.16 1.98 0.66
C ARG A 103 -17.76 2.44 1.15
N VAL A 104 -16.69 1.94 0.53
CA VAL A 104 -15.30 2.35 0.83
C VAL A 104 -15.08 3.79 0.40
N LEU A 105 -15.54 4.14 -0.82
CA LEU A 105 -15.43 5.49 -1.36
C LEU A 105 -16.27 6.50 -0.58
N GLU A 106 -17.45 6.10 -0.09
CA GLU A 106 -18.34 6.93 0.74
C GLU A 106 -17.69 7.22 2.11
N ALA A 107 -17.18 6.22 2.80
CA ALA A 107 -16.48 6.40 4.08
C ALA A 107 -15.25 7.32 3.93
N ALA A 108 -14.50 7.17 2.84
CA ALA A 108 -13.36 8.05 2.57
C ALA A 108 -13.77 9.51 2.32
N ARG A 109 -14.93 9.75 1.66
CA ARG A 109 -15.47 11.11 1.49
C ARG A 109 -15.91 11.71 2.82
N GLU A 110 -16.54 10.93 3.68
CA GLU A 110 -16.93 11.34 5.04
C GLU A 110 -15.69 11.72 5.85
N ALA A 111 -14.67 10.87 5.86
CA ALA A 111 -13.39 11.13 6.52
C ALA A 111 -12.72 12.41 5.98
N ALA A 112 -12.72 12.62 4.66
CA ALA A 112 -12.18 13.83 4.05
C ALA A 112 -12.97 15.09 4.45
N GLN A 113 -14.31 15.00 4.52
CA GLN A 113 -15.14 16.09 4.99
C GLN A 113 -14.89 16.41 6.47
N HIS A 114 -14.71 15.37 7.30
CA HIS A 114 -14.37 15.53 8.72
C HIS A 114 -13.03 16.26 8.88
N CYS A 115 -11.98 15.87 8.14
CA CYS A 115 -10.71 16.58 8.13
C CYS A 115 -10.86 18.06 7.76
N ARG A 116 -11.63 18.38 6.70
CA ARG A 116 -11.89 19.78 6.31
C ARG A 116 -12.57 20.58 7.40
N ASN A 117 -13.57 20.01 8.09
CA ASN A 117 -14.28 20.65 9.19
C ASN A 117 -13.35 20.97 10.38
N LYS A 118 -12.26 20.21 10.52
CA LYS A 118 -11.19 20.40 11.52
C LYS A 118 -10.02 21.25 10.97
N GLY A 119 -10.15 21.87 9.80
CA GLY A 119 -9.10 22.70 9.19
C GLY A 119 -7.87 21.90 8.73
N SER A 120 -8.06 20.62 8.39
CA SER A 120 -7.00 19.69 7.92
C SER A 120 -7.31 19.08 6.56
N ASP A 121 -6.27 18.57 5.89
CA ASP A 121 -6.38 17.83 4.65
C ASP A 121 -6.16 16.34 4.93
N ILE A 122 -7.08 15.51 4.47
CA ILE A 122 -6.97 14.06 4.62
C ILE A 122 -5.72 13.49 3.95
N SER A 123 -5.23 14.10 2.87
CA SER A 123 -4.01 13.64 2.21
C SER A 123 -2.76 13.85 3.05
N GLU A 124 -2.71 14.93 3.86
CA GLU A 124 -1.61 15.14 4.82
C GLU A 124 -1.65 14.07 5.91
N LEU A 125 -2.83 13.85 6.51
CA LEU A 125 -3.01 12.86 7.56
C LEU A 125 -2.66 11.44 7.06
N ALA A 126 -3.08 11.09 5.83
CA ALA A 126 -2.78 9.80 5.21
C ALA A 126 -1.29 9.62 4.94
N MET A 127 -0.60 10.68 4.49
CA MET A 127 0.86 10.65 4.30
C MET A 127 1.59 10.50 5.63
N GLN A 128 1.22 11.28 6.66
CA GLN A 128 1.81 11.18 7.99
C GLN A 128 1.63 9.78 8.58
N PHE A 129 0.42 9.20 8.44
CA PHE A 129 0.15 7.83 8.87
C PHE A 129 1.05 6.81 8.17
N ALA A 130 1.16 6.88 6.84
CA ALA A 130 1.97 5.94 6.07
C ALA A 130 3.47 6.07 6.36
N LEU A 131 3.96 7.29 6.58
CA LEU A 131 5.37 7.57 6.89
C LEU A 131 5.76 7.22 8.32
N ALA A 132 4.79 7.09 9.23
CA ALA A 132 5.04 6.72 10.63
C ALA A 132 5.25 5.22 10.84
N HIS A 133 5.16 4.39 9.79
CA HIS A 133 5.34 2.95 9.91
C HIS A 133 6.80 2.57 10.17
N GLU A 134 7.04 1.86 11.25
CA GLU A 134 8.39 1.55 11.76
C GLU A 134 9.22 0.67 10.80
N TYR A 135 8.58 -0.28 10.10
CA TYR A 135 9.26 -1.28 9.26
C TYR A 135 9.17 -1.03 7.76
N VAL A 136 8.52 0.04 7.33
CA VAL A 136 8.49 0.44 5.92
C VAL A 136 9.79 1.18 5.58
N SER A 137 10.60 0.60 4.71
CA SER A 137 11.87 1.19 4.29
C SER A 137 11.68 2.43 3.43
N THR A 138 10.62 2.49 2.63
CA THR A 138 10.25 3.66 1.83
C THR A 138 8.79 3.64 1.41
N THR A 139 8.19 4.82 1.28
CA THR A 139 6.81 5.00 0.81
C THR A 139 6.81 5.70 -0.54
N LEU A 140 6.20 5.06 -1.54
CA LEU A 140 6.09 5.60 -2.90
C LEU A 140 4.77 6.35 -3.08
N VAL A 141 4.87 7.62 -3.46
CA VAL A 141 3.72 8.46 -3.76
C VAL A 141 3.88 9.16 -5.11
N GLY A 142 2.81 9.19 -5.91
CA GLY A 142 2.81 9.87 -7.20
C GLY A 142 2.77 11.39 -7.06
N MET A 143 3.72 12.10 -7.68
CA MET A 143 3.84 13.55 -7.65
C MET A 143 3.92 14.10 -9.09
N SER A 144 2.84 14.69 -9.57
CA SER A 144 2.76 15.21 -10.95
C SER A 144 3.04 16.71 -11.09
N LYS A 145 3.23 17.42 -9.97
CA LYS A 145 3.49 18.88 -9.93
C LYS A 145 4.50 19.20 -8.84
N VAL A 146 5.30 20.24 -9.05
CA VAL A 146 6.29 20.73 -8.07
C VAL A 146 5.66 20.97 -6.69
N ARG A 147 4.47 21.58 -6.65
CA ARG A 147 3.75 21.78 -5.37
C ARG A 147 3.48 20.51 -4.59
N HIS A 148 3.34 19.35 -5.25
CA HIS A 148 3.16 18.07 -4.54
C HIS A 148 4.45 17.62 -3.86
N VAL A 149 5.59 17.86 -4.48
CA VAL A 149 6.91 17.60 -3.89
C VAL A 149 7.11 18.46 -2.67
N VAL A 150 6.91 19.77 -2.80
CA VAL A 150 7.06 20.74 -1.70
C VAL A 150 6.17 20.35 -0.52
N ARG A 151 4.88 20.12 -0.77
CA ARG A 151 3.93 19.72 0.28
C ARG A 151 4.30 18.41 0.97
N ASN A 152 4.75 17.41 0.22
CA ASN A 152 5.16 16.13 0.81
C ASN A 152 6.43 16.27 1.66
N LEU A 153 7.32 17.20 1.33
CA LEU A 153 8.48 17.53 2.18
C LEU A 153 8.03 18.26 3.46
N GLU A 154 7.12 19.23 3.35
CA GLU A 154 6.56 19.95 4.50
C GLU A 154 5.89 19.00 5.51
N ILE A 155 5.22 17.95 5.04
CA ILE A 155 4.57 16.93 5.89
C ILE A 155 5.56 16.24 6.83
N LEU A 156 6.83 16.07 6.42
CA LEU A 156 7.85 15.44 7.26
C LEU A 156 8.17 16.24 8.51
N GLU A 157 7.96 17.56 8.47
CA GLU A 157 8.25 18.48 9.57
C GLU A 157 7.04 18.72 10.49
N VAL A 158 5.84 18.24 10.10
CA VAL A 158 4.60 18.47 10.86
C VAL A 158 4.26 17.25 11.71
N PRO A 159 4.07 17.39 13.02
CA PRO A 159 3.71 16.27 13.88
C PRO A 159 2.33 15.70 13.53
N LEU A 160 2.20 14.37 13.64
CA LEU A 160 0.95 13.65 13.41
C LEU A 160 -0.13 14.12 14.40
N LYS A 161 -1.27 14.54 13.89
CA LYS A 161 -2.46 14.94 14.66
C LYS A 161 -3.19 13.69 15.19
N ARG A 162 -2.76 13.15 16.31
CA ARG A 162 -3.25 11.87 16.85
C ARG A 162 -4.76 11.82 17.09
N GLU A 163 -5.34 12.86 17.69
CA GLU A 163 -6.79 12.94 17.94
C GLU A 163 -7.59 12.89 16.62
N LEU A 164 -7.17 13.68 15.62
CA LEU A 164 -7.81 13.67 14.31
C LEU A 164 -7.65 12.32 13.61
N LEU A 165 -6.50 11.66 13.76
CA LEU A 165 -6.26 10.32 13.23
C LEU A 165 -7.25 9.31 13.84
N GLU A 166 -7.43 9.32 15.16
CA GLU A 166 -8.37 8.43 15.84
C GLU A 166 -9.82 8.67 15.39
N GLU A 167 -10.25 9.94 15.27
CA GLU A 167 -11.56 10.31 14.76
C GLU A 167 -11.77 9.77 13.32
N VAL A 168 -10.79 9.95 12.43
CA VAL A 168 -10.83 9.47 11.04
C VAL A 168 -10.83 7.94 10.97
N LEU A 169 -10.01 7.26 11.75
CA LEU A 169 -10.00 5.80 11.80
C LEU A 169 -11.34 5.23 12.30
N ASN A 170 -12.01 5.90 13.22
CA ASN A 170 -13.36 5.51 13.68
C ASN A 170 -14.42 5.62 12.57
N ILE A 171 -14.34 6.66 11.71
CA ILE A 171 -15.19 6.79 10.52
C ILE A 171 -14.93 5.66 9.53
N ILE A 172 -13.68 5.31 9.30
CA ILE A 172 -13.24 4.29 8.33
C ILE A 172 -13.48 2.86 8.84
N LYS A 173 -13.48 2.65 10.15
CA LYS A 173 -13.54 1.33 10.80
C LYS A 173 -14.56 0.35 10.20
N PRO A 174 -15.80 0.74 9.82
CA PRO A 174 -16.78 -0.19 9.23
C PRO A 174 -16.38 -0.76 7.87
N VAL A 175 -15.40 -0.14 7.20
CA VAL A 175 -14.93 -0.50 5.85
C VAL A 175 -13.41 -0.76 5.81
N ALA A 176 -12.76 -0.79 6.97
CA ALA A 176 -11.32 -1.03 7.07
C ALA A 176 -10.93 -2.38 6.47
N ASN A 177 -9.78 -2.42 5.82
CA ASN A 177 -9.19 -3.62 5.20
C ASN A 177 -10.07 -4.28 4.11
N ILE A 178 -11.02 -3.53 3.53
CA ILE A 178 -11.76 -4.00 2.36
C ILE A 178 -10.92 -3.78 1.12
N CYS A 179 -10.33 -4.86 0.62
CA CYS A 179 -9.64 -4.89 -0.65
C CYS A 179 -10.57 -5.31 -1.80
N TRP A 180 -10.14 -5.14 -3.03
CA TRP A 180 -10.88 -5.51 -4.23
C TRP A 180 -10.17 -6.60 -5.03
N GLN A 181 -10.92 -7.22 -5.94
CA GLN A 181 -10.37 -8.21 -6.87
C GLN A 181 -9.43 -7.51 -7.85
N GLU A 182 -8.18 -7.97 -7.94
CA GLU A 182 -7.15 -7.38 -8.79
C GLU A 182 -6.43 -8.47 -9.57
N GLY A 183 -6.27 -8.26 -10.88
CA GLY A 183 -5.63 -9.21 -11.77
C GLY A 183 -6.54 -10.35 -12.23
N ILE A 184 -6.04 -11.58 -12.24
CA ILE A 184 -6.80 -12.75 -12.68
C ILE A 184 -7.49 -13.46 -11.49
N PRO A 185 -8.71 -14.05 -11.70
CA PRO A 185 -9.56 -14.54 -10.60
C PRO A 185 -8.85 -15.46 -9.60
N LYS A 186 -8.00 -16.35 -10.05
CA LYS A 186 -7.27 -17.29 -9.19
C LYS A 186 -6.18 -16.67 -8.31
N ASN A 187 -5.85 -15.40 -8.57
CA ASN A 187 -4.88 -14.63 -7.80
C ASN A 187 -5.54 -13.65 -6.82
N PHE A 188 -6.86 -13.56 -6.81
CA PHE A 188 -7.54 -12.61 -5.93
C PHE A 188 -7.19 -12.85 -4.47
N GLU A 189 -7.05 -11.77 -3.72
CA GLU A 189 -6.95 -11.86 -2.26
C GLU A 189 -8.19 -12.57 -1.70
N PRO A 190 -8.06 -13.52 -0.78
CA PRO A 190 -9.21 -14.15 -0.13
C PRO A 190 -10.14 -13.09 0.48
N GLY A 191 -11.44 -13.17 0.16
CA GLY A 191 -12.42 -12.20 0.63
C GLY A 191 -12.44 -10.85 -0.12
N ALA A 192 -11.63 -10.68 -1.16
CA ALA A 192 -11.62 -9.45 -1.97
C ALA A 192 -13.00 -9.16 -2.59
N ALA A 193 -13.47 -7.93 -2.45
CA ALA A 193 -14.72 -7.47 -3.02
C ALA A 193 -14.64 -7.40 -4.56
N PRO A 194 -15.74 -7.70 -5.28
CA PRO A 194 -15.82 -7.46 -6.72
C PRO A 194 -15.52 -5.99 -7.05
N GLN A 195 -14.84 -5.77 -8.18
CA GLN A 195 -14.67 -4.41 -8.71
C GLN A 195 -16.02 -3.83 -9.11
N GLN A 196 -16.18 -2.53 -8.97
CA GLN A 196 -17.34 -1.84 -9.51
C GLN A 196 -17.26 -1.86 -11.05
N SER A 197 -18.33 -2.35 -11.68
CA SER A 197 -18.53 -2.29 -13.13
C SER A 197 -18.94 -0.90 -13.59
#